data_5082728696e5ced3d036dbf58eb91c07
#
_entry.id   5082728696e5ced3d036dbf58eb91c07
#
_cell.length_a   1.000
_cell.length_b   1.000
_cell.length_c   1.000
_cell.angle_alpha   90.00
_cell.angle_beta   90.00
_cell.angle_gamma   90.00
#
_symmetry.space_group_name_H-M   'P 1'
#
loop_
_entity.id
_entity.type
_entity.pdbx_description
1 polymer ?
#
loop_
_entity_poly.entity_id
_entity_poly.type
_entity_poly.pdbx_seq_one_letter_code
_entity_poly.pdbx_strand_id
1 'polypeptide(L)'
;LVRCSFSNRSIESLIHMHYSFGIDFDPDYQRGSVWNDTDRAKLLDSIFAGRSIGKFVLRRVPYDESLTKNCLYEVVDGKQRLLTLTAFYENRFVYHGYTYNDLPQEDKNWLKSAMTSVLELPESTTEKEVLEVFIAINQNGKPVDDAIIEHAKELLQEEKKNG
;
A
#
# COMPACT_ATOMS: atom_id res chain seq x y z
N LEU A 1 -20.35 -10.99 3.02
CA LEU A 1 -20.19 -9.52 3.13
C LEU A 1 -18.98 -9.24 4.01
N VAL A 2 -17.86 -8.81 3.41
CA VAL A 2 -16.62 -8.51 4.13
C VAL A 2 -16.84 -7.29 5.03
N ARG A 3 -16.60 -7.45 6.33
CA ARG A 3 -16.67 -6.34 7.29
C ARG A 3 -15.29 -5.70 7.39
N CYS A 4 -15.07 -4.64 6.62
CA CYS A 4 -13.82 -3.88 6.64
C CYS A 4 -13.80 -2.93 7.84
N SER A 5 -12.61 -2.70 8.36
CA SER A 5 -12.34 -1.64 9.33
C SER A 5 -11.75 -0.42 8.60
N PHE A 6 -12.24 0.75 8.93
CA PHE A 6 -11.77 2.01 8.36
C PHE A 6 -11.17 2.88 9.46
N SER A 7 -9.94 3.34 9.26
CA SER A 7 -9.25 4.19 10.22
C SER A 7 -8.43 5.27 9.53
N ASN A 8 -8.19 6.37 10.24
CA ASN A 8 -7.19 7.36 9.85
C ASN A 8 -5.90 7.06 10.60
N ARG A 9 -4.78 7.05 9.87
CA ARG A 9 -3.45 6.80 10.42
C ARG A 9 -2.47 7.87 9.95
N SER A 10 -1.51 8.20 10.79
CA SER A 10 -0.37 9.01 10.36
C SER A 10 0.57 8.18 9.47
N ILE A 11 1.35 8.86 8.65
CA ILE A 11 2.40 8.22 7.85
C ILE A 11 3.39 7.48 8.76
N GLU A 12 3.75 8.05 9.91
CA GLU A 12 4.60 7.38 10.90
C GLU A 12 3.99 6.05 11.38
N SER A 13 2.68 6.04 11.65
CA SER A 13 1.97 4.81 12.04
C SER A 13 2.00 3.74 10.96
N LEU A 14 1.85 4.11 9.68
CA LEU A 14 1.95 3.17 8.55
C LEU A 14 3.36 2.60 8.40
N ILE A 15 4.38 3.45 8.50
CA ILE A 15 5.78 3.02 8.46
C ILE A 15 6.07 2.09 9.64
N HIS A 16 5.57 2.42 10.84
CA HIS A 16 5.72 1.58 12.02
C HIS A 16 5.05 0.21 11.85
N MET A 17 3.87 0.15 11.23
CA MET A 17 3.23 -1.14 10.91
C MET A 17 4.12 -2.02 10.03
N HIS A 18 4.80 -1.44 9.04
CA HIS A 18 5.72 -2.18 8.18
C HIS A 18 6.86 -2.81 8.98
N TYR A 19 7.50 -2.03 9.86
CA TYR A 19 8.65 -2.52 10.63
C TYR A 19 8.26 -3.48 11.77
N SER A 20 7.13 -3.24 12.43
CA SER A 20 6.74 -4.00 13.60
C SER A 20 5.98 -5.28 13.28
N PHE A 21 5.21 -5.27 12.19
CA PHE A 21 4.31 -6.38 11.86
C PHE A 21 4.60 -7.02 10.50
N GLY A 22 5.40 -6.38 9.67
CA GLY A 22 5.65 -6.78 8.29
C GLY A 22 4.44 -6.53 7.38
N ILE A 23 4.72 -5.96 6.22
CA ILE A 23 3.75 -5.78 5.14
C ILE A 23 4.32 -6.44 3.89
N ASP A 24 3.60 -7.39 3.31
CA ASP A 24 3.91 -7.97 2.02
C ASP A 24 3.54 -6.97 0.92
N PHE A 25 4.54 -6.52 0.16
CA PHE A 25 4.37 -5.60 -0.95
C PHE A 25 4.13 -6.30 -2.28
N ASP A 26 4.35 -7.59 -2.36
CA ASP A 26 4.30 -8.39 -3.58
C ASP A 26 3.32 -9.57 -3.49
N PRO A 27 2.06 -9.36 -3.06
CA PRO A 27 1.07 -10.42 -3.20
C PRO A 27 0.91 -10.77 -4.69
N ASP A 28 0.55 -12.01 -5.00
CA ASP A 28 0.54 -12.57 -6.35
C ASP A 28 -0.25 -11.77 -7.39
N TYR A 29 -1.26 -11.03 -6.97
CA TYR A 29 -2.09 -10.18 -7.83
C TYR A 29 -1.49 -8.78 -8.09
N GLN A 30 -0.40 -8.39 -7.41
CA GLN A 30 0.22 -7.04 -7.52
C GLN A 30 1.58 -7.03 -8.23
N ARG A 31 1.85 -7.95 -9.12
CA ARG A 31 3.09 -7.93 -9.89
C ARG A 31 3.00 -6.91 -11.02
N GLY A 32 3.86 -5.89 -11.01
CA GLY A 32 3.94 -4.91 -12.11
C GLY A 32 4.55 -3.57 -11.75
N SER A 33 4.15 -2.53 -12.46
CA SER A 33 4.82 -1.24 -12.65
C SER A 33 5.47 -0.65 -11.41
N VAL A 34 6.72 -0.21 -11.59
CA VAL A 34 7.49 0.51 -10.57
C VAL A 34 7.41 2.01 -10.87
N TRP A 35 7.11 2.82 -9.86
CA TRP A 35 7.19 4.27 -9.97
C TRP A 35 8.62 4.74 -10.23
N ASN A 36 8.76 5.72 -11.12
CA ASN A 36 10.01 6.42 -11.32
C ASN A 36 10.20 7.52 -10.24
N ASP A 37 11.36 8.16 -10.24
CA ASP A 37 11.68 9.19 -9.25
C ASP A 37 10.77 10.42 -9.35
N THR A 38 10.26 10.74 -10.54
CA THR A 38 9.28 11.81 -10.73
C THR A 38 7.95 11.51 -10.04
N ASP A 39 7.46 10.28 -10.15
CA ASP A 39 6.22 9.86 -9.49
C ASP A 39 6.38 9.86 -7.96
N ARG A 40 7.53 9.41 -7.47
CA ARG A 40 7.88 9.44 -6.04
C ARG A 40 7.94 10.87 -5.52
N ALA A 41 8.58 11.78 -6.26
CA ALA A 41 8.66 13.19 -5.89
C ALA A 41 7.26 13.82 -5.80
N LYS A 42 6.37 13.57 -6.77
CA LYS A 42 4.98 14.07 -6.75
C LYS A 42 4.19 13.63 -5.52
N LEU A 43 4.45 12.41 -5.01
CA LEU A 43 3.83 11.96 -3.76
C LEU A 43 4.27 12.84 -2.58
N LEU A 44 5.57 13.05 -2.43
CA LEU A 44 6.12 13.90 -1.36
C LEU A 44 5.67 15.36 -1.50
N ASP A 45 5.65 15.90 -2.73
CA ASP A 45 5.08 17.25 -3.01
C ASP A 45 3.63 17.35 -2.52
N SER A 46 2.83 16.30 -2.69
CA SER A 46 1.45 16.29 -2.22
C SER A 46 1.36 16.30 -0.71
N ILE A 47 2.22 15.54 -0.02
CA ILE A 47 2.25 15.50 1.45
C ILE A 47 2.70 16.84 2.02
N PHE A 48 3.80 17.42 1.50
CA PHE A 48 4.31 18.69 1.97
C PHE A 48 3.35 19.86 1.66
N ALA A 49 2.55 19.73 0.61
CA ALA A 49 1.47 20.69 0.30
C ALA A 49 0.17 20.45 1.10
N GLY A 50 0.15 19.48 2.03
CA GLY A 50 -1.05 19.16 2.81
C GLY A 50 -2.19 18.55 2.00
N ARG A 51 -1.89 17.96 0.83
CA ARG A 51 -2.88 17.32 -0.04
C ARG A 51 -3.09 15.85 0.32
N SER A 52 -4.29 15.34 0.06
CA SER A 52 -4.56 13.92 0.22
C SER A 52 -3.71 13.08 -0.73
N ILE A 53 -3.16 12.00 -0.22
CA ILE A 53 -2.42 11.00 -1.00
C ILE A 53 -3.26 9.76 -1.32
N GLY A 54 -4.56 9.83 -1.08
CA GLY A 54 -5.47 8.71 -1.25
C GLY A 54 -5.46 7.73 -0.07
N LYS A 55 -6.35 6.76 -0.12
CA LYS A 55 -6.43 5.71 0.91
C LYS A 55 -5.47 4.57 0.61
N PHE A 56 -5.09 3.85 1.66
CA PHE A 56 -4.44 2.56 1.56
C PHE A 56 -5.45 1.45 1.83
N VAL A 57 -5.30 0.32 1.18
CA VAL A 57 -6.07 -0.88 1.47
C VAL A 57 -5.09 -1.98 1.83
N LEU A 58 -5.21 -2.47 3.05
CA LEU A 58 -4.42 -3.56 3.60
C LEU A 58 -5.32 -4.75 3.89
N ARG A 59 -4.82 -5.97 3.74
CA ARG A 59 -5.47 -7.18 4.23
C ARG A 59 -4.65 -7.72 5.39
N ARG A 60 -5.33 -8.11 6.45
CA ARG A 60 -4.69 -8.90 7.49
C ARG A 60 -4.52 -10.32 7.00
N VAL A 61 -3.28 -10.78 6.99
CA VAL A 61 -2.91 -12.13 6.51
C VAL A 61 -3.38 -13.16 7.54
N PRO A 62 -3.99 -14.29 7.11
CA PRO A 62 -4.33 -15.40 8.01
C PRO A 62 -3.11 -15.87 8.80
N TYR A 63 -3.34 -16.31 10.03
CA TYR A 63 -2.26 -16.67 10.96
C TYR A 63 -1.28 -17.70 10.35
N ASP A 64 -1.81 -18.76 9.72
CA ASP A 64 -0.99 -19.81 9.11
C ASP A 64 -0.11 -19.27 7.96
N GLU A 65 -0.66 -18.39 7.13
CA GLU A 65 0.09 -17.71 6.06
C GLU A 65 1.13 -16.75 6.65
N SER A 66 0.80 -16.07 7.74
CA SER A 66 1.71 -15.08 8.37
C SER A 66 3.01 -15.71 8.86
N LEU A 67 2.97 -16.95 9.32
CA LEU A 67 4.15 -17.70 9.75
C LEU A 67 5.10 -18.01 8.58
N THR A 68 4.54 -18.26 7.40
CA THR A 68 5.32 -18.56 6.19
C THR A 68 5.85 -17.28 5.53
N LYS A 69 5.01 -16.25 5.44
CA LYS A 69 5.34 -14.96 4.81
C LYS A 69 6.15 -14.03 5.72
N ASN A 70 6.21 -14.32 7.00
CA ASN A 70 6.79 -13.44 8.02
C ASN A 70 6.25 -12.00 7.97
N CYS A 71 4.96 -11.87 7.73
CA CYS A 71 4.24 -10.59 7.70
C CYS A 71 2.80 -10.77 8.17
N LEU A 72 2.24 -9.74 8.82
CA LEU A 72 0.85 -9.75 9.29
C LEU A 72 -0.11 -9.07 8.33
N TYR A 73 0.39 -8.33 7.36
CA TYR A 73 -0.40 -7.59 6.40
C TYR A 73 0.11 -7.80 4.97
N GLU A 74 -0.77 -7.67 4.02
CA GLU A 74 -0.42 -7.49 2.60
C GLU A 74 -1.07 -6.22 2.07
N VAL A 75 -0.42 -5.55 1.12
CA VAL A 75 -0.94 -4.35 0.51
C VAL A 75 -1.84 -4.70 -0.67
N VAL A 76 -3.12 -4.35 -0.58
CA VAL A 76 -4.10 -4.52 -1.67
C VAL A 76 -4.10 -3.29 -2.58
N ASP A 77 -4.02 -2.09 -2.01
CA ASP A 77 -3.86 -0.83 -2.75
C ASP A 77 -2.93 0.12 -2.01
N GLY A 78 -2.14 0.88 -2.78
CA GLY A 78 -1.18 1.85 -2.25
C GLY A 78 0.27 1.35 -2.21
N LYS A 79 0.60 0.23 -2.84
CA LYS A 79 1.94 -0.35 -2.88
C LYS A 79 3.02 0.68 -3.20
N GLN A 80 2.92 1.37 -4.33
CA GLN A 80 3.97 2.30 -4.78
C GLN A 80 4.12 3.50 -3.84
N ARG A 81 3.02 3.98 -3.26
CA ARG A 81 3.04 5.05 -2.26
C ARG A 81 3.75 4.60 -0.98
N LEU A 82 3.42 3.42 -0.48
CA LEU A 82 4.03 2.91 0.75
C LEU A 82 5.52 2.58 0.55
N LEU A 83 5.89 1.98 -0.59
CA LEU A 83 7.30 1.75 -0.96
C LEU A 83 8.09 3.07 -1.06
N THR A 84 7.49 4.13 -1.59
CA THR A 84 8.13 5.45 -1.66
C THR A 84 8.34 6.04 -0.27
N LEU A 85 7.33 5.97 0.59
CA LEU A 85 7.42 6.48 1.96
C LEU A 85 8.49 5.74 2.77
N THR A 86 8.53 4.42 2.69
CA THR A 86 9.55 3.61 3.37
C THR A 86 10.94 3.87 2.81
N ALA A 87 11.10 3.93 1.48
CA ALA A 87 12.38 4.23 0.85
C ALA A 87 12.91 5.62 1.23
N PHE A 88 12.05 6.61 1.31
CA PHE A 88 12.44 7.95 1.73
C PHE A 88 12.84 7.97 3.21
N TYR A 89 12.04 7.39 4.10
CA TYR A 89 12.33 7.27 5.52
C TYR A 89 13.67 6.56 5.81
N GLU A 90 14.02 5.57 4.98
CA GLU A 90 15.28 4.84 5.05
C GLU A 90 16.45 5.52 4.31
N ASN A 91 16.29 6.74 3.82
CA ASN A 91 17.29 7.49 3.04
C ASN A 91 17.71 6.81 1.72
N ARG A 92 16.88 5.94 1.16
CA ARG A 92 17.10 5.25 -0.12
C ARG A 92 16.51 5.99 -1.33
N PHE A 93 15.92 7.16 -1.10
CA PHE A 93 15.36 8.04 -2.13
C PHE A 93 15.72 9.50 -1.82
N VAL A 94 16.15 10.22 -2.85
CA VAL A 94 16.48 11.64 -2.75
C VAL A 94 15.34 12.48 -3.33
N TYR A 95 14.78 13.38 -2.53
CA TYR A 95 13.69 14.27 -2.87
C TYR A 95 14.18 15.71 -2.94
N HIS A 96 14.16 16.31 -4.13
CA HIS A 96 14.66 17.68 -4.37
C HIS A 96 16.05 17.96 -3.77
N GLY A 97 16.94 16.97 -3.82
CA GLY A 97 18.30 17.06 -3.29
C GLY A 97 18.46 16.72 -1.81
N TYR A 98 17.37 16.36 -1.11
CA TYR A 98 17.38 16.00 0.30
C TYR A 98 17.05 14.52 0.50
N THR A 99 17.79 13.85 1.39
CA THR A 99 17.33 12.61 2.01
C THR A 99 16.43 12.94 3.20
N TYR A 100 15.75 11.93 3.75
CA TYR A 100 14.95 12.15 4.97
C TYR A 100 15.79 12.72 6.13
N ASN A 101 17.02 12.23 6.30
CA ASN A 101 17.91 12.70 7.36
C ASN A 101 18.32 14.17 7.19
N ASP A 102 18.40 14.66 5.96
CA ASP A 102 18.78 16.05 5.66
C ASP A 102 17.65 17.05 5.91
N LEU A 103 16.40 16.58 6.02
CA LEU A 103 15.26 17.46 6.26
C LEU A 103 15.37 18.17 7.62
N PRO A 104 14.95 19.45 7.69
CA PRO A 104 14.70 20.12 8.96
C PRO A 104 13.73 19.32 9.85
N GLN A 105 13.87 19.46 11.17
CA GLN A 105 13.02 18.72 12.12
C GLN A 105 11.53 19.02 11.95
N GLU A 106 11.19 20.24 11.55
CA GLU A 106 9.82 20.67 11.28
C GLU A 106 9.22 19.87 10.11
N ASP A 107 9.96 19.72 9.01
CA ASP A 107 9.53 18.97 7.83
C ASP A 107 9.43 17.46 8.14
N LYS A 108 10.34 16.91 8.95
CA LYS A 108 10.23 15.54 9.44
C LYS A 108 8.94 15.34 10.24
N ASN A 109 8.63 16.27 11.13
CA ASN A 109 7.42 16.20 11.94
C ASN A 109 6.15 16.34 11.08
N TRP A 110 6.18 17.23 10.09
CA TRP A 110 5.09 17.38 9.13
C TRP A 110 4.81 16.09 8.38
N LEU A 111 5.85 15.50 7.78
CA LEU A 111 5.73 14.23 7.05
C LEU A 111 5.17 13.13 7.94
N LYS A 112 5.71 12.95 9.14
CA LYS A 112 5.30 11.91 10.09
C LYS A 112 3.85 12.05 10.53
N SER A 113 3.40 13.27 10.78
CA SER A 113 2.05 13.57 11.28
C SER A 113 0.99 13.63 10.18
N ALA A 114 1.38 13.69 8.91
CA ALA A 114 0.43 13.72 7.81
C ALA A 114 -0.50 12.51 7.85
N MET A 115 -1.81 12.76 7.76
CA MET A 115 -2.84 11.73 7.93
C MET A 115 -3.30 11.17 6.61
N THR A 116 -3.56 9.88 6.60
CA THR A 116 -4.17 9.16 5.49
C THR A 116 -5.20 8.16 5.98
N SER A 117 -6.09 7.75 5.10
CA SER A 117 -7.11 6.76 5.39
C SER A 117 -6.60 5.35 5.08
N VAL A 118 -6.91 4.41 5.96
CA VAL A 118 -6.59 2.99 5.78
C VAL A 118 -7.87 2.17 5.89
N LEU A 119 -8.14 1.40 4.86
CA LEU A 119 -9.14 0.35 4.86
C LEU A 119 -8.43 -0.98 5.15
N GLU A 120 -8.85 -1.66 6.19
CA GLU A 120 -8.28 -2.95 6.59
C GLU A 120 -9.29 -4.06 6.35
N LEU A 121 -8.93 -5.00 5.48
CA LEU A 121 -9.69 -6.21 5.23
C LEU A 121 -9.34 -7.22 6.33
N PRO A 122 -10.34 -7.87 6.96
CA PRO A 122 -10.10 -8.82 8.04
C PRO A 122 -9.38 -10.08 7.56
N GLU A 123 -8.79 -10.80 8.48
CA GLU A 123 -8.11 -12.08 8.26
C GLU A 123 -9.02 -13.12 7.58
N SER A 124 -10.33 -13.06 7.85
CA SER A 124 -11.33 -13.95 7.24
C SER A 124 -11.64 -13.66 5.78
N THR A 125 -11.05 -12.60 5.18
CA THR A 125 -11.25 -12.27 3.77
C THR A 125 -10.58 -13.33 2.90
N THR A 126 -11.35 -13.99 2.06
CA THR A 126 -10.83 -14.99 1.12
C THR A 126 -10.02 -14.34 0.01
N GLU A 127 -9.13 -15.09 -0.63
CA GLU A 127 -8.36 -14.59 -1.78
C GLU A 127 -9.26 -14.06 -2.90
N LYS A 128 -10.37 -14.75 -3.16
CA LYS A 128 -11.39 -14.33 -4.12
C LYS A 128 -11.94 -12.93 -3.78
N GLU A 129 -12.31 -12.70 -2.52
CA GLU A 129 -12.82 -11.39 -2.08
C GLU A 129 -11.75 -10.31 -2.17
N VAL A 130 -10.49 -10.63 -1.87
CA VAL A 130 -9.35 -9.70 -2.05
C VAL A 130 -9.20 -9.30 -3.51
N LEU A 131 -9.25 -10.27 -4.43
CA LEU A 131 -9.16 -10.03 -5.87
C LEU A 131 -10.33 -9.17 -6.37
N GLU A 132 -11.55 -9.43 -5.89
CA GLU A 132 -12.72 -8.63 -6.22
C GLU A 132 -12.57 -7.19 -5.74
N VAL A 133 -12.08 -6.96 -4.52
CA VAL A 133 -11.79 -5.63 -3.98
C VAL A 133 -10.70 -4.94 -4.79
N PHE A 134 -9.60 -5.62 -5.10
CA PHE A 134 -8.49 -5.10 -5.90
C PHE A 134 -8.97 -4.63 -7.29
N ILE A 135 -9.74 -5.47 -7.98
CA ILE A 135 -10.30 -5.14 -9.30
C ILE A 135 -11.25 -3.94 -9.19
N ALA A 136 -12.15 -3.93 -8.22
CA ALA A 136 -13.13 -2.86 -8.05
C ALA A 136 -12.49 -1.49 -7.77
N ILE A 137 -11.42 -1.46 -6.96
CA ILE A 137 -10.67 -0.22 -6.66
C ILE A 137 -10.02 0.33 -7.93
N ASN A 138 -9.42 -0.54 -8.75
CA ASN A 138 -8.67 -0.13 -9.93
C ASN A 138 -9.55 0.17 -11.15
N GLN A 139 -10.78 -0.35 -11.21
CA GLN A 139 -11.75 0.01 -12.24
C GLN A 139 -12.32 1.42 -12.06
N ASN A 140 -12.38 1.94 -10.83
CA ASN A 140 -12.95 3.23 -10.48
C ASN A 140 -11.92 4.35 -10.28
N GLY A 141 -10.62 4.05 -10.45
CA GLY A 141 -9.50 4.97 -10.23
C GLY A 141 -8.63 5.18 -11.47
N LYS A 142 -7.50 5.88 -11.30
CA LYS A 142 -6.47 5.97 -12.35
C LYS A 142 -5.93 4.56 -12.64
N PRO A 143 -5.74 4.20 -13.92
CA PRO A 143 -5.41 2.83 -14.30
C PRO A 143 -4.07 2.38 -13.66
N VAL A 144 -4.15 1.36 -12.86
CA VAL A 144 -3.08 0.37 -12.78
C VAL A 144 -2.97 -0.26 -14.16
N ASP A 145 -1.77 -0.61 -14.57
CA ASP A 145 -1.49 -1.26 -15.85
C ASP A 145 -2.57 -2.33 -16.14
N ASP A 146 -3.22 -2.24 -17.29
CA ASP A 146 -4.29 -3.16 -17.68
C ASP A 146 -3.87 -4.64 -17.57
N ALA A 147 -2.57 -4.93 -17.77
CA ALA A 147 -2.01 -6.25 -17.59
C ALA A 147 -2.14 -6.79 -16.15
N ILE A 148 -2.04 -5.93 -15.15
CA ILE A 148 -2.19 -6.31 -13.72
C ILE A 148 -3.65 -6.64 -13.43
N ILE A 149 -4.56 -5.83 -13.96
CA ILE A 149 -6.01 -6.05 -13.81
C ILE A 149 -6.42 -7.36 -14.50
N GLU A 150 -5.92 -7.62 -15.71
CA GLU A 150 -6.20 -8.88 -16.41
C GLU A 150 -5.63 -10.08 -15.67
N HIS A 151 -4.42 -9.99 -15.14
CA HIS A 151 -3.85 -11.07 -14.30
C HIS A 151 -4.71 -11.35 -13.04
N ALA A 152 -5.18 -10.30 -12.35
CA ALA A 152 -6.07 -10.46 -11.22
C ALA A 152 -7.40 -11.10 -11.59
N LYS A 153 -7.95 -10.78 -12.78
CA LYS A 153 -9.16 -11.41 -13.32
C LYS A 153 -8.95 -12.90 -13.65
N GLU A 154 -7.78 -13.24 -14.21
CA GLU A 154 -7.42 -14.63 -14.49
C GLU A 154 -7.37 -15.46 -13.20
N LEU A 155 -6.68 -14.97 -12.18
CA LEU A 155 -6.64 -15.61 -10.85
C LEU A 155 -8.04 -15.79 -10.26
N LEU A 156 -8.91 -14.77 -10.39
CA LEU A 156 -10.28 -14.85 -9.92
C LEU A 156 -11.11 -15.92 -10.67
N GLN A 157 -10.84 -16.14 -11.97
CA GLN A 157 -11.51 -17.18 -12.77
C GLN A 157 -11.02 -18.59 -12.39
N GLU A 158 -9.74 -18.73 -12.09
CA GLU A 158 -9.17 -20.01 -11.62
C GLU A 158 -9.75 -20.40 -10.27
N GLU A 159 -9.86 -19.48 -9.34
CA GLU A 159 -10.54 -19.69 -8.05
C GLU A 159 -12.00 -20.15 -8.20
N LYS A 160 -12.73 -19.59 -9.18
CA LYS A 160 -14.12 -19.98 -9.45
C LYS A 160 -14.25 -21.39 -10.04
N LYS A 161 -13.21 -21.93 -10.68
CA LYS A 161 -13.21 -23.29 -11.25
C LYS A 161 -12.83 -24.35 -10.21
N ASN A 162 -12.10 -23.96 -9.18
CA ASN A 162 -11.59 -24.85 -8.14
C ASN A 162 -12.48 -24.92 -6.87
N GLY A 163 -13.51 -24.10 -6.80
CA GLY A 163 -14.49 -24.06 -5.71
C GLY A 163 -15.87 -24.48 -6.17
#